data_e51e76f9ac0656ffbde049d50a54eaec
#
_entry.id   e51e76f9ac0656ffbde049d50a54eaec
#
_cell.length_a   1.000
_cell.length_b   1.000
_cell.length_c   1.000
_cell.angle_alpha   90.00
_cell.angle_beta   90.00
_cell.angle_gamma   90.00
#
_symmetry.space_group_name_H-M   'P 1'
#
loop_
_entity.id
_entity.type
_entity.pdbx_description
1 polymer ?
#
loop_
_entity_poly.entity_id
_entity_poly.type
_entity_poly.pdbx_seq_one_letter_code
_entity_poly.pdbx_strand_id
1 'polypeptide(L)'
;TGVAFTRNPATGEKKLMGEFLTNAQGEDVVAGVRTPMPIAEMAEKFPEAFKQFEDVCKILEDHYRDMQDMEFTVEHGKLYMLQTRNGKRTPAAALKIACDLVDEGMIDEKKAVAMIEPRSLDTLLHPQFDTEVLKKTPVIGKALPASPGAACGKIVFSAEDAKAWKERGEKVVLVRLETSPEDIEGMKASQGILTVRGGMTSHAAVVARGMGKCCVSGCGDIKMDEENKQFELAGKVYHEGDWLSIDGSTGNIYDGAVPTVDASIGGEFGRVMGWADKYRRLGVRTNADNPHDTAQAVKFGAEGIGLCRTEHMFFEADRIPAIREMICADTLEQREKALAKLEPMQQGDFEAMYIALEGRPMTVRFLDPPLHEFVPTEEADIELLAKDMGKSVAEIKNIIASLHEFNPMMGHRGCRLAVTFPEIAAMQTRAVIKAALNVNAKHPAWQIVPGLM
;
A
#
# COMPACT_ATOMS: atom_id res chain seq x y z
N THR A 1 31.51 -5.33 -31.69
CA THR A 1 30.92 -4.32 -30.77
C THR A 1 29.91 -4.96 -29.83
N GLY A 2 29.70 -4.43 -28.63
CA GLY A 2 28.79 -5.00 -27.66
C GLY A 2 28.39 -4.03 -26.57
N VAL A 3 27.39 -4.49 -25.81
CA VAL A 3 26.86 -3.84 -24.61
C VAL A 3 26.89 -4.83 -23.47
N ALA A 4 27.39 -4.44 -22.32
CA ALA A 4 27.47 -5.35 -21.17
C ALA A 4 27.33 -4.62 -19.83
N PHE A 5 26.91 -5.40 -18.83
CA PHE A 5 26.81 -5.00 -17.44
C PHE A 5 27.81 -5.77 -16.60
N THR A 6 28.46 -5.13 -15.67
CA THR A 6 29.42 -5.78 -14.74
C THR A 6 28.73 -6.76 -13.80
N ARG A 7 27.44 -6.58 -13.54
CA ARG A 7 26.57 -7.48 -12.76
C ARG A 7 25.22 -7.67 -13.46
N ASN A 8 24.52 -8.73 -13.13
CA ASN A 8 23.19 -8.97 -13.71
C ASN A 8 22.20 -7.87 -13.28
N PRO A 9 21.68 -7.05 -14.21
CA PRO A 9 20.78 -5.94 -13.87
C PRO A 9 19.38 -6.39 -13.43
N ALA A 10 19.02 -7.65 -13.67
CA ALA A 10 17.74 -8.22 -13.25
C ALA A 10 17.80 -8.85 -11.86
N THR A 11 18.89 -9.56 -11.54
CA THR A 11 19.02 -10.34 -10.29
C THR A 11 20.01 -9.76 -9.30
N GLY A 12 20.93 -8.93 -9.73
CA GLY A 12 22.04 -8.40 -8.93
C GLY A 12 23.23 -9.36 -8.79
N GLU A 13 23.17 -10.54 -9.37
CA GLU A 13 24.27 -11.50 -9.31
C GLU A 13 25.55 -10.92 -9.89
N LYS A 14 26.69 -11.11 -9.20
CA LYS A 14 28.01 -10.68 -9.65
C LYS A 14 28.51 -11.55 -10.80
N LYS A 15 27.86 -11.40 -11.95
CA LYS A 15 28.18 -12.09 -13.18
C LYS A 15 28.05 -11.13 -14.34
N LEU A 16 29.08 -11.09 -15.18
CA LEU A 16 29.09 -10.29 -16.39
C LEU A 16 27.93 -10.69 -17.30
N MET A 17 27.10 -9.75 -17.66
CA MET A 17 25.92 -9.92 -18.50
C MET A 17 26.00 -8.99 -19.69
N GLY A 18 25.73 -9.47 -20.88
CA GLY A 18 25.75 -8.64 -22.07
C GLY A 18 25.71 -9.42 -23.35
N GLU A 19 25.77 -8.68 -24.43
CA GLU A 19 25.64 -9.22 -25.78
C GLU A 19 26.62 -8.49 -26.71
N PHE A 20 27.09 -9.21 -27.73
CA PHE A 20 27.97 -8.64 -28.74
C PHE A 20 27.66 -9.19 -30.12
N LEU A 21 28.05 -8.42 -31.14
CA LEU A 21 27.98 -8.77 -32.55
C LEU A 21 29.34 -8.59 -33.19
N THR A 22 29.67 -9.49 -34.13
CA THR A 22 30.84 -9.35 -35.02
C THR A 22 30.46 -8.59 -36.28
N ASN A 23 31.40 -7.80 -36.81
CA ASN A 23 31.19 -6.98 -38.03
C ASN A 23 29.88 -6.17 -37.94
N ALA A 24 29.73 -5.40 -36.89
CA ALA A 24 28.54 -4.63 -36.59
C ALA A 24 28.88 -3.31 -35.87
N GLN A 25 27.97 -2.35 -35.94
CA GLN A 25 28.03 -1.12 -35.17
C GLN A 25 27.22 -1.25 -33.87
N GLY A 26 27.40 -0.31 -32.93
CA GLY A 26 26.68 -0.36 -31.64
C GLY A 26 25.16 -0.37 -31.78
N GLU A 27 24.63 0.36 -32.76
CA GLU A 27 23.19 0.40 -33.06
C GLU A 27 22.63 -0.96 -33.50
N ASP A 28 23.42 -1.79 -34.16
CA ASP A 28 22.99 -3.12 -34.61
C ASP A 28 22.71 -4.08 -33.44
N VAL A 29 23.42 -3.89 -32.32
CA VAL A 29 23.23 -4.72 -31.08
C VAL A 29 21.89 -4.41 -30.44
N VAL A 30 21.50 -3.13 -30.47
CA VAL A 30 20.29 -2.66 -29.76
C VAL A 30 19.05 -2.73 -30.64
N ALA A 31 19.23 -2.53 -31.96
CA ALA A 31 18.13 -2.47 -32.94
C ALA A 31 17.42 -3.82 -33.20
N GLY A 32 18.00 -4.96 -32.76
CA GLY A 32 17.40 -6.27 -32.93
C GLY A 32 17.35 -6.80 -34.39
N VAL A 33 18.06 -6.19 -35.31
CA VAL A 33 18.10 -6.60 -36.74
C VAL A 33 18.86 -7.92 -36.92
N ARG A 34 19.83 -8.17 -36.03
CA ARG A 34 20.62 -9.41 -35.97
C ARG A 34 20.57 -9.98 -34.59
N THR A 35 20.60 -11.31 -34.42
CA THR A 35 20.63 -11.98 -33.10
C THR A 35 22.03 -11.82 -32.52
N PRO A 36 22.20 -11.09 -31.41
CA PRO A 36 23.47 -10.94 -30.74
C PRO A 36 23.87 -12.24 -30.00
N MET A 37 25.17 -12.40 -29.77
CA MET A 37 25.75 -13.50 -29.03
C MET A 37 25.92 -13.09 -27.56
N PRO A 38 25.70 -13.98 -26.61
CA PRO A 38 25.98 -13.73 -25.19
C PRO A 38 27.45 -13.35 -24.97
N ILE A 39 27.71 -12.40 -24.07
CA ILE A 39 29.08 -11.91 -23.77
C ILE A 39 30.02 -13.04 -23.35
N ALA A 40 29.51 -14.12 -22.73
CA ALA A 40 30.28 -15.28 -22.32
C ALA A 40 30.97 -15.97 -23.50
N GLU A 41 30.37 -15.98 -24.69
CA GLU A 41 30.98 -16.54 -25.90
C GLU A 41 32.18 -15.74 -26.40
N MET A 42 32.34 -14.49 -25.96
CA MET A 42 33.50 -13.69 -26.30
C MET A 42 34.79 -14.27 -25.70
N ALA A 43 34.70 -14.96 -24.55
CA ALA A 43 35.84 -15.63 -23.95
C ALA A 43 36.44 -16.72 -24.86
N GLU A 44 35.60 -17.41 -25.62
CA GLU A 44 36.04 -18.47 -26.55
C GLU A 44 36.51 -17.90 -27.90
N LYS A 45 35.77 -16.91 -28.41
CA LYS A 45 36.01 -16.34 -29.75
C LYS A 45 37.12 -15.30 -29.79
N PHE A 46 37.26 -14.52 -28.71
CA PHE A 46 38.20 -13.40 -28.60
C PHE A 46 38.81 -13.35 -27.17
N PRO A 47 39.58 -14.37 -26.74
CA PRO A 47 40.05 -14.51 -25.36
C PRO A 47 40.88 -13.35 -24.85
N GLU A 48 41.76 -12.78 -25.68
CA GLU A 48 42.57 -11.63 -25.29
C GLU A 48 41.76 -10.37 -25.08
N ALA A 49 40.81 -10.07 -25.97
CA ALA A 49 39.92 -8.94 -25.83
C ALA A 49 38.95 -9.11 -24.64
N PHE A 50 38.49 -10.34 -24.38
CA PHE A 50 37.67 -10.67 -23.25
C PHE A 50 38.39 -10.40 -21.92
N LYS A 51 39.66 -10.83 -21.83
CA LYS A 51 40.48 -10.55 -20.64
C LYS A 51 40.69 -9.05 -20.42
N GLN A 52 40.98 -8.28 -21.48
CA GLN A 52 41.04 -6.83 -21.39
C GLN A 52 39.72 -6.24 -20.86
N PHE A 53 38.60 -6.80 -21.31
CA PHE A 53 37.26 -6.36 -20.90
C PHE A 53 37.01 -6.65 -19.41
N GLU A 54 37.35 -7.83 -18.91
CA GLU A 54 37.25 -8.16 -17.50
C GLU A 54 38.10 -7.21 -16.61
N ASP A 55 39.31 -6.91 -17.04
CA ASP A 55 40.18 -5.96 -16.32
C ASP A 55 39.57 -4.55 -16.29
N VAL A 56 38.99 -4.08 -17.39
CA VAL A 56 38.29 -2.79 -17.45
C VAL A 56 37.04 -2.80 -16.58
N CYS A 57 36.24 -3.87 -16.59
CA CYS A 57 35.08 -4.00 -15.70
C CYS A 57 35.46 -3.81 -14.23
N LYS A 58 36.58 -4.42 -13.80
CA LYS A 58 37.07 -4.26 -12.44
C LYS A 58 37.52 -2.83 -12.15
N ILE A 59 38.28 -2.21 -13.06
CA ILE A 59 38.71 -0.83 -12.92
C ILE A 59 37.51 0.13 -12.78
N LEU A 60 36.49 -0.07 -13.58
CA LEU A 60 35.29 0.77 -13.56
C LEU A 60 34.46 0.61 -12.29
N GLU A 61 34.21 -0.63 -11.83
CA GLU A 61 33.53 -0.85 -10.54
C GLU A 61 34.33 -0.28 -9.37
N ASP A 62 35.64 -0.50 -9.33
CA ASP A 62 36.53 0.02 -8.27
C ASP A 62 36.54 1.56 -8.25
N HIS A 63 36.44 2.19 -9.43
CA HIS A 63 36.42 3.65 -9.53
C HIS A 63 35.07 4.24 -9.15
N TYR A 64 33.98 3.76 -9.77
CA TYR A 64 32.63 4.32 -9.58
C TYR A 64 31.92 3.79 -8.34
N ARG A 65 32.43 2.71 -7.75
CA ARG A 65 31.85 2.05 -6.57
C ARG A 65 30.39 1.64 -6.79
N ASP A 66 30.09 1.22 -8.02
CA ASP A 66 28.76 0.76 -8.45
C ASP A 66 28.87 -0.11 -9.71
N MET A 67 27.83 -0.96 -9.95
CA MET A 67 27.79 -1.71 -11.20
C MET A 67 27.73 -0.78 -12.41
N GLN A 68 28.38 -1.19 -13.48
CA GLN A 68 28.48 -0.40 -14.70
C GLN A 68 27.77 -1.04 -15.88
N ASP A 69 27.12 -0.21 -16.67
CA ASP A 69 26.59 -0.46 -18.01
C ASP A 69 27.57 0.12 -19.02
N MET A 70 28.06 -0.70 -19.93
CA MET A 70 29.21 -0.37 -20.76
C MET A 70 28.91 -0.68 -22.24
N GLU A 71 29.39 0.19 -23.09
CA GLU A 71 29.45 -0.02 -24.52
C GLU A 71 30.90 -0.12 -24.96
N PHE A 72 31.21 -1.09 -25.81
CA PHE A 72 32.58 -1.37 -26.24
C PHE A 72 32.65 -1.82 -27.70
N THR A 73 33.83 -1.70 -28.29
CA THR A 73 34.15 -2.32 -29.58
C THR A 73 35.53 -2.97 -29.54
N VAL A 74 35.75 -3.94 -30.39
CA VAL A 74 37.05 -4.58 -30.61
C VAL A 74 37.46 -4.39 -32.02
N GLU A 75 38.67 -3.86 -32.27
CA GLU A 75 39.24 -3.69 -33.56
C GLU A 75 40.68 -4.20 -33.53
N HIS A 76 41.02 -5.08 -34.49
CA HIS A 76 42.32 -5.73 -34.57
C HIS A 76 42.83 -6.35 -33.28
N GLY A 77 41.91 -6.99 -32.52
CA GLY A 77 42.20 -7.64 -31.22
C GLY A 77 42.32 -6.70 -30.04
N LYS A 78 42.20 -5.41 -30.25
CA LYS A 78 42.27 -4.40 -29.19
C LYS A 78 40.88 -3.94 -28.77
N LEU A 79 40.63 -3.90 -27.48
CA LEU A 79 39.39 -3.40 -26.88
C LEU A 79 39.39 -1.86 -26.81
N TYR A 80 38.27 -1.27 -27.17
CA TYR A 80 37.99 0.16 -27.02
C TYR A 80 36.68 0.34 -26.26
N MET A 81 36.71 1.07 -25.15
CA MET A 81 35.52 1.47 -24.43
C MET A 81 34.90 2.70 -25.09
N LEU A 82 33.59 2.63 -25.35
CA LEU A 82 32.86 3.72 -26.02
C LEU A 82 32.09 4.54 -24.97
N GLN A 83 31.45 3.89 -24.02
CA GLN A 83 30.67 4.52 -22.98
C GLN A 83 30.64 3.67 -21.72
N THR A 84 30.54 4.31 -20.57
CA THR A 84 30.20 3.70 -19.29
C THR A 84 29.23 4.58 -18.50
N ARG A 85 28.33 3.96 -17.75
CA ARG A 85 27.39 4.63 -16.86
C ARG A 85 27.00 3.68 -15.71
N ASN A 86 26.46 4.23 -14.63
CA ASN A 86 25.86 3.40 -13.60
C ASN A 86 24.68 2.63 -14.18
N GLY A 87 24.69 1.32 -14.04
CA GLY A 87 23.73 0.43 -14.68
C GLY A 87 22.32 0.59 -14.13
N LYS A 88 21.35 0.74 -15.04
CA LYS A 88 19.94 0.62 -14.67
C LYS A 88 19.65 -0.82 -14.25
N ARG A 89 18.86 -0.99 -13.21
CA ARG A 89 18.62 -2.30 -12.58
C ARG A 89 17.22 -2.40 -11.99
N THR A 90 16.77 -3.62 -11.76
CA THR A 90 15.52 -3.87 -11.04
C THR A 90 15.67 -3.49 -9.56
N PRO A 91 14.57 -3.21 -8.84
CA PRO A 91 14.61 -2.95 -7.40
C PRO A 91 15.25 -4.08 -6.59
N ALA A 92 14.98 -5.33 -6.93
CA ALA A 92 15.59 -6.50 -6.29
C ALA A 92 17.10 -6.55 -6.52
N ALA A 93 17.54 -6.32 -7.76
CA ALA A 93 18.96 -6.23 -8.10
C ALA A 93 19.65 -5.07 -7.37
N ALA A 94 18.99 -3.91 -7.24
CA ALA A 94 19.53 -2.77 -6.51
C ALA A 94 19.83 -3.09 -5.05
N LEU A 95 18.93 -3.77 -4.36
CA LEU A 95 19.14 -4.23 -2.97
C LEU A 95 20.30 -5.21 -2.87
N LYS A 96 20.32 -6.23 -3.73
CA LYS A 96 21.40 -7.22 -3.73
C LYS A 96 22.75 -6.59 -4.01
N ILE A 97 22.87 -5.76 -5.03
CA ILE A 97 24.11 -5.10 -5.41
C ILE A 97 24.60 -4.19 -4.27
N ALA A 98 23.71 -3.42 -3.65
CA ALA A 98 24.08 -2.57 -2.52
C ALA A 98 24.65 -3.38 -1.35
N CYS A 99 24.03 -4.52 -1.01
CA CYS A 99 24.52 -5.44 0.01
C CYS A 99 25.88 -6.03 -0.36
N ASP A 100 26.02 -6.54 -1.58
CA ASP A 100 27.28 -7.13 -2.06
C ASP A 100 28.43 -6.12 -2.07
N LEU A 101 28.19 -4.86 -2.48
CA LEU A 101 29.19 -3.80 -2.47
C LEU A 101 29.67 -3.43 -1.06
N VAL A 102 28.78 -3.53 -0.05
CA VAL A 102 29.18 -3.37 1.36
C VAL A 102 30.03 -4.56 1.80
N ASP A 103 29.61 -5.78 1.51
CA ASP A 103 30.34 -7.01 1.86
C ASP A 103 31.74 -7.06 1.21
N GLU A 104 31.85 -6.53 0.00
CA GLU A 104 33.14 -6.40 -0.72
C GLU A 104 34.01 -5.23 -0.21
N GLY A 105 33.51 -4.43 0.72
CA GLY A 105 34.23 -3.27 1.26
C GLY A 105 34.36 -2.09 0.30
N MET A 106 33.57 -2.07 -0.81
CA MET A 106 33.60 -0.99 -1.79
C MET A 106 32.88 0.26 -1.32
N ILE A 107 31.79 0.11 -0.58
CA ILE A 107 30.99 1.20 -0.02
C ILE A 107 30.65 0.91 1.45
N ASP A 108 30.26 1.94 2.18
CA ASP A 108 29.71 1.79 3.52
C ASP A 108 28.16 1.61 3.50
N GLU A 109 27.62 1.22 4.65
CA GLU A 109 26.16 1.02 4.82
C GLU A 109 25.35 2.27 4.48
N LYS A 110 25.86 3.45 4.83
CA LYS A 110 25.18 4.73 4.58
C LYS A 110 25.09 5.03 3.08
N LYS A 111 26.16 4.77 2.35
CA LYS A 111 26.19 4.89 0.89
C LYS A 111 25.25 3.88 0.25
N ALA A 112 25.23 2.63 0.75
CA ALA A 112 24.32 1.59 0.26
C ALA A 112 22.84 2.03 0.36
N VAL A 113 22.41 2.57 1.51
CA VAL A 113 21.06 3.11 1.69
C VAL A 113 20.79 4.25 0.70
N ALA A 114 21.77 5.16 0.51
CA ALA A 114 21.63 6.30 -0.39
C ALA A 114 21.53 5.92 -1.88
N MET A 115 21.97 4.73 -2.27
CA MET A 115 21.89 4.21 -3.65
C MET A 115 20.50 3.68 -4.00
N ILE A 116 19.66 3.39 -3.01
CA ILE A 116 18.32 2.81 -3.24
C ILE A 116 17.31 3.91 -3.47
N GLU A 117 16.59 3.84 -4.57
CA GLU A 117 15.44 4.70 -4.84
C GLU A 117 14.23 4.23 -4.02
N PRO A 118 13.76 5.01 -3.01
CA PRO A 118 12.72 4.53 -2.08
C PRO A 118 11.41 4.12 -2.77
N ARG A 119 11.01 4.83 -3.83
CA ARG A 119 9.76 4.54 -4.56
C ARG A 119 9.81 3.20 -5.28
N SER A 120 11.00 2.77 -5.67
CA SER A 120 11.16 1.47 -6.34
C SER A 120 10.88 0.29 -5.41
N LEU A 121 11.00 0.49 -4.10
CA LEU A 121 10.75 -0.55 -3.09
C LEU A 121 9.27 -0.94 -2.99
N ASP A 122 8.35 -0.04 -3.35
CA ASP A 122 6.92 -0.34 -3.33
C ASP A 122 6.58 -1.57 -4.18
N THR A 123 7.29 -1.78 -5.28
CA THR A 123 7.09 -2.95 -6.13
C THR A 123 7.46 -4.26 -5.44
N LEU A 124 8.38 -4.24 -4.47
CA LEU A 124 8.82 -5.42 -3.73
C LEU A 124 7.90 -5.78 -2.55
N LEU A 125 7.04 -4.84 -2.13
CA LEU A 125 6.10 -5.03 -1.03
C LEU A 125 4.79 -5.70 -1.47
N HIS A 126 4.61 -5.86 -2.77
CA HIS A 126 3.40 -6.44 -3.36
C HIS A 126 3.73 -7.68 -4.19
N PRO A 127 2.78 -8.61 -4.39
CA PRO A 127 2.96 -9.73 -5.30
C PRO A 127 3.36 -9.26 -6.69
N GLN A 128 4.24 -10.00 -7.35
CA GLN A 128 4.71 -9.71 -8.70
C GLN A 128 4.46 -10.92 -9.61
N PHE A 129 4.41 -10.70 -10.92
CA PHE A 129 4.34 -11.80 -11.86
C PHE A 129 5.69 -12.50 -12.05
N ASP A 130 5.64 -13.79 -12.36
CA ASP A 130 6.80 -14.51 -12.87
C ASP A 130 7.29 -13.86 -14.16
N THR A 131 8.55 -13.38 -14.13
CA THR A 131 9.13 -12.58 -15.23
C THR A 131 9.30 -13.37 -16.52
N GLU A 132 9.56 -14.66 -16.44
CA GLU A 132 9.77 -15.50 -17.64
C GLU A 132 8.46 -15.80 -18.36
N VAL A 133 7.38 -15.99 -17.61
CA VAL A 133 6.02 -16.15 -18.16
C VAL A 133 5.50 -14.84 -18.70
N LEU A 134 5.73 -13.74 -17.96
CA LEU A 134 5.26 -12.40 -18.33
C LEU A 134 5.83 -11.93 -19.68
N LYS A 135 7.12 -12.18 -19.93
CA LYS A 135 7.77 -11.82 -21.21
C LYS A 135 7.13 -12.47 -22.43
N LYS A 136 6.48 -13.62 -22.25
CA LYS A 136 5.83 -14.40 -23.31
C LYS A 136 4.33 -14.10 -23.42
N THR A 137 3.76 -13.34 -22.50
CA THR A 137 2.34 -13.04 -22.42
C THR A 137 2.06 -11.65 -22.99
N PRO A 138 1.25 -11.54 -24.04
CA PRO A 138 0.95 -10.24 -24.66
C PRO A 138 0.06 -9.40 -23.74
N VAL A 139 0.30 -8.09 -23.74
CA VAL A 139 -0.59 -7.09 -23.13
C VAL A 139 -1.84 -6.95 -23.99
N ILE A 140 -3.01 -7.20 -23.43
CA ILE A 140 -4.30 -7.08 -24.14
C ILE A 140 -5.03 -5.77 -23.84
N GLY A 141 -4.62 -5.05 -22.82
CA GLY A 141 -5.17 -3.76 -22.44
C GLY A 141 -4.27 -3.02 -21.48
N LYS A 142 -4.47 -1.71 -21.39
CA LYS A 142 -3.74 -0.86 -20.43
C LYS A 142 -4.67 0.21 -19.90
N ALA A 143 -4.62 0.41 -18.58
CA ALA A 143 -5.38 1.44 -17.90
C ALA A 143 -4.57 2.05 -16.74
N LEU A 144 -5.23 2.75 -15.82
CA LEU A 144 -4.53 3.43 -14.73
C LEU A 144 -4.02 2.43 -13.67
N PRO A 145 -2.74 2.49 -13.30
CA PRO A 145 -2.16 1.71 -12.21
C PRO A 145 -2.63 2.29 -10.87
N ALA A 146 -3.83 1.91 -10.44
CA ALA A 146 -4.52 2.54 -9.33
C ALA A 146 -4.07 2.05 -7.94
N SER A 147 -3.68 0.78 -7.83
CA SER A 147 -3.08 0.21 -6.62
C SER A 147 -2.10 -0.89 -7.00
N PRO A 148 -0.86 -0.86 -6.50
CA PRO A 148 0.21 -1.72 -6.98
C PRO A 148 -0.01 -3.21 -6.69
N GLY A 149 0.77 -4.06 -7.38
CA GLY A 149 0.80 -5.50 -7.24
C GLY A 149 0.30 -6.23 -8.48
N ALA A 150 0.61 -7.53 -8.53
CA ALA A 150 0.16 -8.45 -9.56
C ALA A 150 -1.01 -9.29 -9.04
N ALA A 151 -2.06 -9.44 -9.82
CA ALA A 151 -3.18 -10.30 -9.50
C ALA A 151 -3.53 -11.21 -10.67
N CYS A 152 -3.76 -12.47 -10.36
CA CYS A 152 -4.21 -13.48 -11.29
C CYS A 152 -5.39 -14.22 -10.68
N GLY A 153 -6.47 -14.37 -11.44
CA GLY A 153 -7.67 -15.05 -10.97
C GLY A 153 -8.72 -15.24 -12.06
N LYS A 154 -9.77 -15.96 -11.71
CA LYS A 154 -10.93 -16.13 -12.55
C LYS A 154 -11.83 -14.90 -12.47
N ILE A 155 -12.35 -14.47 -13.60
CA ILE A 155 -13.20 -13.30 -13.70
C ILE A 155 -14.51 -13.54 -12.96
N VAL A 156 -14.91 -12.58 -12.12
CA VAL A 156 -16.26 -12.48 -11.53
C VAL A 156 -16.77 -11.05 -11.66
N PHE A 157 -18.09 -10.89 -11.74
CA PHE A 157 -18.74 -9.62 -12.03
C PHE A 157 -19.53 -9.02 -10.87
N SER A 158 -19.66 -9.74 -9.75
CA SER A 158 -20.35 -9.25 -8.56
C SER A 158 -19.57 -9.51 -7.28
N ALA A 159 -19.89 -8.74 -6.23
CA ALA A 159 -19.31 -8.95 -4.91
C ALA A 159 -19.71 -10.30 -4.30
N GLU A 160 -20.94 -10.73 -4.55
CA GLU A 160 -21.49 -12.01 -4.10
C GLU A 160 -20.73 -13.18 -4.73
N ASP A 161 -20.52 -13.13 -6.05
CA ASP A 161 -19.77 -14.16 -6.77
C ASP A 161 -18.32 -14.21 -6.28
N ALA A 162 -17.69 -13.05 -6.06
CA ALA A 162 -16.33 -13.00 -5.54
C ALA A 162 -16.19 -13.70 -4.18
N LYS A 163 -17.14 -13.49 -3.26
CA LYS A 163 -17.20 -14.17 -1.96
C LYS A 163 -17.42 -15.67 -2.13
N ALA A 164 -18.44 -16.06 -2.88
CA ALA A 164 -18.82 -17.45 -3.07
C ALA A 164 -17.70 -18.26 -3.73
N TRP A 165 -16.97 -17.69 -4.67
CA TRP A 165 -15.85 -18.37 -5.34
C TRP A 165 -14.63 -18.46 -4.44
N LYS A 166 -14.34 -17.44 -3.64
CA LYS A 166 -13.27 -17.50 -2.64
C LYS A 166 -13.53 -18.58 -1.59
N GLU A 167 -14.78 -18.72 -1.12
CA GLU A 167 -15.17 -19.77 -0.16
C GLU A 167 -14.95 -21.19 -0.73
N ARG A 168 -15.04 -21.34 -2.06
CA ARG A 168 -14.69 -22.58 -2.77
C ARG A 168 -13.20 -22.77 -3.00
N GLY A 169 -12.35 -21.84 -2.53
CA GLY A 169 -10.90 -21.87 -2.70
C GLY A 169 -10.41 -21.32 -4.04
N GLU A 170 -11.26 -20.69 -4.82
CA GLU A 170 -10.89 -20.09 -6.11
C GLU A 170 -10.26 -18.70 -5.94
N LYS A 171 -9.24 -18.41 -6.75
CA LYS A 171 -8.68 -17.07 -6.89
C LYS A 171 -9.50 -16.32 -7.93
N VAL A 172 -9.97 -15.12 -7.58
CA VAL A 172 -10.85 -14.32 -8.45
C VAL A 172 -10.30 -12.92 -8.67
N VAL A 173 -10.61 -12.35 -9.85
CA VAL A 173 -10.45 -10.95 -10.20
C VAL A 173 -11.84 -10.36 -10.38
N LEU A 174 -12.17 -9.34 -9.59
CA LEU A 174 -13.43 -8.65 -9.66
C LEU A 174 -13.39 -7.62 -10.79
N VAL A 175 -14.26 -7.78 -11.79
CA VAL A 175 -14.38 -6.88 -12.94
C VAL A 175 -15.73 -6.18 -12.88
N ARG A 176 -15.69 -4.85 -12.76
CA ARG A 176 -16.90 -4.02 -12.63
C ARG A 176 -16.86 -2.84 -13.61
N LEU A 177 -18.04 -2.33 -13.96
CA LEU A 177 -18.12 -1.03 -14.64
C LEU A 177 -17.51 0.06 -13.77
N GLU A 178 -17.93 0.12 -12.51
CA GLU A 178 -17.38 0.91 -11.41
C GLU A 178 -17.71 0.20 -10.08
N THR A 179 -17.02 0.50 -9.00
CA THR A 179 -17.33 -0.08 -7.68
C THR A 179 -18.05 0.91 -6.78
N SER A 180 -18.87 0.38 -5.90
CA SER A 180 -19.62 1.10 -4.86
C SER A 180 -19.26 0.57 -3.46
N PRO A 181 -19.70 1.23 -2.37
CA PRO A 181 -19.51 0.72 -1.02
C PRO A 181 -20.06 -0.70 -0.79
N GLU A 182 -21.04 -1.13 -1.53
CA GLU A 182 -21.63 -2.48 -1.48
C GLU A 182 -20.64 -3.55 -1.98
N ASP A 183 -19.69 -3.17 -2.84
CA ASP A 183 -18.71 -4.09 -3.41
C ASP A 183 -17.53 -4.40 -2.46
N ILE A 184 -17.41 -3.73 -1.31
CA ILE A 184 -16.23 -3.82 -0.40
C ILE A 184 -15.91 -5.26 -0.03
N GLU A 185 -16.90 -6.08 0.33
CA GLU A 185 -16.66 -7.48 0.71
C GLU A 185 -16.17 -8.32 -0.48
N GLY A 186 -16.68 -8.06 -1.68
CA GLY A 186 -16.20 -8.69 -2.92
C GLY A 186 -14.77 -8.25 -3.25
N MET A 187 -14.45 -6.98 -3.06
CA MET A 187 -13.09 -6.46 -3.25
C MET A 187 -12.10 -7.13 -2.28
N LYS A 188 -12.47 -7.32 -1.01
CA LYS A 188 -11.66 -8.07 -0.03
C LYS A 188 -11.46 -9.53 -0.42
N ALA A 189 -12.48 -10.15 -1.00
CA ALA A 189 -12.44 -11.53 -1.44
C ALA A 189 -11.51 -11.74 -2.64
N SER A 190 -11.39 -10.75 -3.51
CA SER A 190 -10.67 -10.83 -4.78
C SER A 190 -9.15 -10.70 -4.62
N GLN A 191 -8.40 -11.24 -5.58
CA GLN A 191 -6.95 -11.03 -5.72
C GLN A 191 -6.65 -9.62 -6.24
N GLY A 192 -7.49 -9.12 -7.16
CA GLY A 192 -7.38 -7.80 -7.75
C GLY A 192 -8.71 -7.29 -8.28
N ILE A 193 -8.75 -6.00 -8.56
CA ILE A 193 -9.93 -5.28 -9.04
C ILE A 193 -9.61 -4.61 -10.38
N LEU A 194 -10.50 -4.80 -11.35
CA LEU A 194 -10.44 -4.13 -12.66
C LEU A 194 -11.73 -3.37 -12.88
N THR A 195 -11.63 -2.07 -13.18
CA THR A 195 -12.83 -1.27 -13.51
C THR A 195 -12.72 -0.64 -14.88
N VAL A 196 -13.88 -0.53 -15.55
CA VAL A 196 -14.01 0.13 -16.86
C VAL A 196 -13.94 1.66 -16.69
N ARG A 197 -14.57 2.17 -15.64
CA ARG A 197 -14.62 3.59 -15.29
C ARG A 197 -13.86 3.86 -14.01
N GLY A 198 -13.44 5.09 -13.81
CA GLY A 198 -12.80 5.56 -12.60
C GLY A 198 -11.38 6.03 -12.81
N GLY A 199 -10.94 6.94 -11.95
CA GLY A 199 -9.59 7.51 -11.91
C GLY A 199 -8.83 7.09 -10.66
N MET A 200 -7.71 7.72 -10.41
CA MET A 200 -6.85 7.49 -9.23
C MET A 200 -7.52 7.81 -7.89
N THR A 201 -8.59 8.58 -7.91
CA THR A 201 -9.40 8.96 -6.74
C THR A 201 -10.77 8.28 -6.69
N SER A 202 -11.04 7.35 -7.61
CA SER A 202 -12.29 6.56 -7.62
C SER A 202 -12.41 5.68 -6.38
N HIS A 203 -13.63 5.26 -6.05
CA HIS A 203 -13.90 4.34 -4.94
C HIS A 203 -13.03 3.07 -5.05
N ALA A 204 -12.98 2.45 -6.24
CA ALA A 204 -12.13 1.26 -6.47
C ALA A 204 -10.66 1.51 -6.12
N ALA A 205 -10.10 2.62 -6.59
CA ALA A 205 -8.70 2.96 -6.38
C ALA A 205 -8.37 3.24 -4.90
N VAL A 206 -9.21 4.00 -4.22
CA VAL A 206 -9.00 4.38 -2.81
C VAL A 206 -9.14 3.16 -1.89
N VAL A 207 -10.20 2.39 -2.07
CA VAL A 207 -10.47 1.20 -1.24
C VAL A 207 -9.45 0.11 -1.49
N ALA A 208 -9.08 -0.16 -2.75
CA ALA A 208 -8.05 -1.16 -3.08
C ALA A 208 -6.70 -0.83 -2.43
N ARG A 209 -6.29 0.45 -2.48
CA ARG A 209 -5.06 0.91 -1.79
C ARG A 209 -5.15 0.73 -0.28
N GLY A 210 -6.27 1.07 0.32
CA GLY A 210 -6.49 0.86 1.75
C GLY A 210 -6.45 -0.61 2.16
N MET A 211 -6.81 -1.52 1.26
CA MET A 211 -6.78 -2.98 1.48
C MET A 211 -5.45 -3.63 1.06
N GLY A 212 -4.53 -2.91 0.45
CA GLY A 212 -3.32 -3.48 -0.15
C GLY A 212 -3.60 -4.44 -1.32
N LYS A 213 -4.69 -4.23 -2.06
CA LYS A 213 -5.11 -5.06 -3.19
C LYS A 213 -4.70 -4.43 -4.51
N CYS A 214 -4.29 -5.26 -5.46
CA CYS A 214 -4.04 -4.84 -6.83
C CYS A 214 -5.28 -4.19 -7.46
N CYS A 215 -5.12 -3.05 -8.10
CA CYS A 215 -6.21 -2.39 -8.83
C CYS A 215 -5.74 -1.74 -10.12
N VAL A 216 -6.44 -2.07 -11.20
CA VAL A 216 -6.33 -1.38 -12.50
C VAL A 216 -7.66 -0.70 -12.77
N SER A 217 -7.68 0.62 -12.90
CA SER A 217 -8.90 1.41 -12.97
C SER A 217 -9.02 2.17 -14.30
N GLY A 218 -10.25 2.33 -14.78
CA GLY A 218 -10.54 3.16 -15.94
C GLY A 218 -10.12 2.55 -17.29
N CYS A 219 -10.28 1.24 -17.46
CA CYS A 219 -10.05 0.58 -18.74
C CYS A 219 -11.22 0.82 -19.72
N GLY A 220 -11.21 1.97 -20.39
CA GLY A 220 -12.27 2.36 -21.32
C GLY A 220 -12.36 1.50 -22.59
N ASP A 221 -11.36 0.68 -22.88
CA ASP A 221 -11.36 -0.24 -24.03
C ASP A 221 -12.24 -1.49 -23.78
N ILE A 222 -12.62 -1.73 -22.54
CA ILE A 222 -13.53 -2.82 -22.18
C ILE A 222 -14.95 -2.45 -22.55
N LYS A 223 -15.59 -3.32 -23.35
CA LYS A 223 -17.03 -3.28 -23.60
C LYS A 223 -17.72 -4.24 -22.64
N MET A 224 -18.26 -3.69 -21.56
CA MET A 224 -18.88 -4.45 -20.47
C MET A 224 -20.32 -4.83 -20.78
N ASP A 225 -20.67 -6.07 -20.47
CA ASP A 225 -22.03 -6.62 -20.45
C ASP A 225 -22.22 -7.38 -19.13
N GLU A 226 -22.57 -6.64 -18.08
CA GLU A 226 -22.72 -7.21 -16.73
C GLU A 226 -23.92 -8.17 -16.64
N GLU A 227 -24.98 -7.95 -17.43
CA GLU A 227 -26.17 -8.82 -17.43
C GLU A 227 -25.85 -10.23 -17.90
N ASN A 228 -25.03 -10.35 -18.95
CA ASN A 228 -24.58 -11.64 -19.49
C ASN A 228 -23.25 -12.12 -18.88
N LYS A 229 -22.73 -11.43 -17.86
CA LYS A 229 -21.48 -11.75 -17.19
C LYS A 229 -20.31 -11.97 -18.17
N GLN A 230 -20.11 -10.99 -19.05
CA GLN A 230 -19.05 -11.00 -20.05
C GLN A 230 -18.55 -9.59 -20.38
N PHE A 231 -17.38 -9.51 -20.98
CA PHE A 231 -16.87 -8.28 -21.59
C PHE A 231 -16.01 -8.59 -22.82
N GLU A 232 -15.89 -7.63 -23.73
CA GLU A 232 -14.99 -7.70 -24.87
C GLU A 232 -13.78 -6.81 -24.62
N LEU A 233 -12.57 -7.33 -24.85
CA LEU A 233 -11.31 -6.60 -24.82
C LEU A 233 -10.37 -7.16 -25.87
N ALA A 234 -9.71 -6.28 -26.65
CA ALA A 234 -8.77 -6.66 -27.70
C ALA A 234 -9.36 -7.68 -28.72
N GLY A 235 -10.66 -7.56 -29.02
CA GLY A 235 -11.36 -8.43 -29.98
C GLY A 235 -11.71 -9.83 -29.46
N LYS A 236 -11.49 -10.12 -28.18
CA LYS A 236 -11.86 -11.37 -27.51
C LYS A 236 -12.94 -11.13 -26.48
N VAL A 237 -13.92 -12.04 -26.39
CA VAL A 237 -14.94 -12.03 -25.35
C VAL A 237 -14.48 -12.89 -24.18
N TYR A 238 -14.55 -12.30 -22.99
CA TYR A 238 -14.22 -12.94 -21.70
C TYR A 238 -15.52 -13.17 -20.93
N HIS A 239 -15.66 -14.37 -20.39
CA HIS A 239 -16.83 -14.78 -19.61
C HIS A 239 -16.45 -14.98 -18.14
N GLU A 240 -17.46 -15.04 -17.28
CA GLU A 240 -17.25 -15.41 -15.88
C GLU A 240 -16.51 -16.77 -15.78
N GLY A 241 -15.47 -16.81 -14.98
CA GLY A 241 -14.64 -18.00 -14.82
C GLY A 241 -13.41 -18.09 -15.73
N ASP A 242 -13.31 -17.26 -16.78
CA ASP A 242 -12.10 -17.17 -17.57
C ASP A 242 -10.95 -16.57 -16.75
N TRP A 243 -9.73 -17.02 -17.03
CA TRP A 243 -8.55 -16.49 -16.34
C TRP A 243 -8.13 -15.13 -16.88
N LEU A 244 -7.82 -14.23 -15.96
CA LEU A 244 -7.30 -12.90 -16.26
C LEU A 244 -6.18 -12.55 -15.30
N SER A 245 -5.18 -11.82 -15.79
CA SER A 245 -4.08 -11.30 -14.99
C SER A 245 -3.99 -9.79 -15.17
N ILE A 246 -3.83 -9.05 -14.06
CA ILE A 246 -3.73 -7.60 -14.05
C ILE A 246 -2.53 -7.14 -13.23
N ASP A 247 -1.86 -6.11 -13.71
CA ASP A 247 -0.71 -5.51 -13.05
C ASP A 247 -1.07 -4.08 -12.58
N GLY A 248 -1.31 -3.95 -11.30
CA GLY A 248 -1.65 -2.68 -10.68
C GLY A 248 -0.48 -1.70 -10.57
N SER A 249 0.75 -2.14 -10.85
CA SER A 249 1.95 -1.27 -10.87
C SER A 249 2.15 -0.61 -12.24
N THR A 250 1.81 -1.31 -13.33
CA THR A 250 1.98 -0.83 -14.70
C THR A 250 0.66 -0.43 -15.37
N GLY A 251 -0.47 -0.93 -14.86
CA GLY A 251 -1.80 -0.80 -15.47
C GLY A 251 -2.06 -1.80 -16.61
N ASN A 252 -1.17 -2.75 -16.84
CA ASN A 252 -1.30 -3.72 -17.91
C ASN A 252 -2.29 -4.84 -17.56
N ILE A 253 -2.99 -5.32 -18.59
CA ILE A 253 -3.93 -6.44 -18.51
C ILE A 253 -3.45 -7.54 -19.45
N TYR A 254 -3.44 -8.78 -18.97
CA TYR A 254 -2.93 -9.95 -19.69
C TYR A 254 -3.99 -11.03 -19.80
N ASP A 255 -4.02 -11.74 -20.93
CA ASP A 255 -4.89 -12.89 -21.17
C ASP A 255 -4.38 -14.12 -20.39
N GLY A 256 -5.28 -14.79 -19.69
CA GLY A 256 -4.99 -16.05 -19.02
C GLY A 256 -4.33 -15.90 -17.65
N ALA A 257 -3.83 -17.02 -17.16
CA ALA A 257 -3.21 -17.14 -15.83
C ALA A 257 -1.69 -16.91 -15.91
N VAL A 258 -1.22 -15.77 -15.48
CA VAL A 258 0.21 -15.51 -15.26
C VAL A 258 0.51 -15.77 -13.78
N PRO A 259 1.42 -16.72 -13.46
CA PRO A 259 1.78 -17.01 -12.08
C PRO A 259 2.30 -15.78 -11.33
N THR A 260 1.91 -15.65 -10.06
CA THR A 260 2.38 -14.60 -9.18
C THR A 260 3.36 -15.16 -8.14
N VAL A 261 4.35 -14.34 -7.78
CA VAL A 261 5.30 -14.59 -6.70
C VAL A 261 4.99 -13.62 -5.58
N ASP A 262 4.84 -14.15 -4.36
CA ASP A 262 4.55 -13.33 -3.19
C ASP A 262 5.71 -12.38 -2.86
N ALA A 263 5.38 -11.23 -2.29
CA ALA A 263 6.35 -10.25 -1.83
C ALA A 263 7.29 -10.88 -0.77
N SER A 264 8.58 -10.89 -1.05
CA SER A 264 9.61 -11.37 -0.13
C SER A 264 10.27 -10.20 0.59
N ILE A 265 9.85 -9.92 1.82
CA ILE A 265 10.48 -8.96 2.73
C ILE A 265 11.54 -9.69 3.56
N GLY A 266 12.58 -10.19 2.92
CA GLY A 266 13.64 -10.94 3.58
C GLY A 266 15.02 -10.61 3.00
N GLY A 267 16.06 -11.18 3.58
CA GLY A 267 17.41 -11.09 3.04
C GLY A 267 17.93 -9.65 2.89
N GLU A 268 18.24 -9.25 1.67
CA GLU A 268 18.84 -7.95 1.34
C GLU A 268 17.94 -6.77 1.70
N PHE A 269 16.61 -6.89 1.52
CA PHE A 269 15.67 -5.85 1.93
C PHE A 269 15.75 -5.58 3.44
N GLY A 270 15.74 -6.64 4.25
CA GLY A 270 15.87 -6.52 5.72
C GLY A 270 17.19 -5.91 6.15
N ARG A 271 18.31 -6.23 5.47
CA ARG A 271 19.62 -5.63 5.73
C ARG A 271 19.63 -4.13 5.46
N VAL A 272 19.15 -3.72 4.29
CA VAL A 272 19.10 -2.29 3.90
C VAL A 272 18.18 -1.51 4.83
N MET A 273 17.03 -2.06 5.22
CA MET A 273 16.13 -1.43 6.18
C MET A 273 16.76 -1.31 7.57
N GLY A 274 17.52 -2.31 8.01
CA GLY A 274 18.28 -2.24 9.25
C GLY A 274 19.34 -1.12 9.24
N TRP A 275 20.02 -0.94 8.11
CA TRP A 275 20.95 0.18 7.94
C TRP A 275 20.22 1.52 7.89
N ALA A 276 19.07 1.61 7.20
CA ALA A 276 18.27 2.81 7.19
C ALA A 276 17.82 3.20 8.62
N ASP A 277 17.37 2.24 9.41
CA ASP A 277 17.00 2.46 10.82
C ASP A 277 18.17 2.94 11.68
N LYS A 278 19.38 2.44 11.41
CA LYS A 278 20.61 2.85 12.13
C LYS A 278 20.96 4.33 11.89
N TYR A 279 20.70 4.85 10.68
CA TYR A 279 21.11 6.21 10.28
C TYR A 279 20.00 7.24 10.27
N ARG A 280 18.73 6.83 10.24
CA ARG A 280 17.60 7.76 10.27
C ARG A 280 17.51 8.50 11.60
N ARG A 281 16.94 9.71 11.57
CA ARG A 281 16.71 10.54 12.76
C ARG A 281 15.22 10.70 13.08
N LEU A 282 14.36 10.55 12.10
CA LEU A 282 12.91 10.68 12.25
C LEU A 282 12.28 9.31 12.53
N GLY A 283 11.34 9.31 13.47
CA GLY A 283 10.45 8.18 13.68
C GLY A 283 9.26 8.22 12.72
N VAL A 284 8.75 7.05 12.34
CA VAL A 284 7.58 6.91 11.47
C VAL A 284 6.40 6.42 12.28
N ARG A 285 5.34 7.24 12.36
CA ARG A 285 4.08 6.89 12.98
C ARG A 285 3.00 6.79 11.91
N THR A 286 2.03 5.92 12.14
CA THR A 286 0.88 5.74 11.24
C THR A 286 -0.41 6.23 11.89
N ASN A 287 -1.51 6.21 11.15
CA ASN A 287 -2.85 6.42 11.67
C ASN A 287 -3.50 5.05 11.91
N ALA A 288 -4.10 4.88 13.07
CA ALA A 288 -4.93 3.72 13.39
C ALA A 288 -5.92 4.11 14.50
N ASP A 289 -7.14 3.58 14.41
CA ASP A 289 -8.26 3.98 15.24
C ASP A 289 -8.88 2.79 16.01
N ASN A 290 -8.32 1.60 15.84
CA ASN A 290 -8.75 0.38 16.51
C ASN A 290 -7.55 -0.55 16.83
N PRO A 291 -7.71 -1.52 17.76
CA PRO A 291 -6.62 -2.40 18.17
C PRO A 291 -6.07 -3.31 17.05
N HIS A 292 -6.94 -3.77 16.15
CA HIS A 292 -6.56 -4.65 15.06
C HIS A 292 -5.60 -3.94 14.08
N ASP A 293 -5.96 -2.74 13.62
CA ASP A 293 -5.15 -1.95 12.71
C ASP A 293 -3.85 -1.49 13.38
N THR A 294 -3.92 -1.18 14.68
CA THR A 294 -2.74 -0.86 15.49
C THR A 294 -1.74 -2.01 15.54
N ALA A 295 -2.21 -3.24 15.81
CA ALA A 295 -1.36 -4.42 15.80
C ALA A 295 -0.74 -4.70 14.43
N GLN A 296 -1.52 -4.50 13.36
CA GLN A 296 -1.02 -4.64 12.00
C GLN A 296 0.03 -3.57 11.64
N ALA A 297 -0.19 -2.32 12.07
CA ALA A 297 0.77 -1.24 11.90
C ALA A 297 2.11 -1.54 12.60
N VAL A 298 2.07 -2.07 13.81
CA VAL A 298 3.28 -2.49 14.56
C VAL A 298 4.02 -3.60 13.82
N LYS A 299 3.30 -4.59 13.25
CA LYS A 299 3.93 -5.64 12.42
C LYS A 299 4.63 -5.06 11.19
N PHE A 300 4.10 -4.00 10.61
CA PHE A 300 4.72 -3.30 9.48
C PHE A 300 5.86 -2.35 9.88
N GLY A 301 6.20 -2.29 11.17
CA GLY A 301 7.31 -1.51 11.67
C GLY A 301 6.96 -0.08 12.08
N ALA A 302 5.69 0.26 12.25
CA ALA A 302 5.29 1.57 12.78
C ALA A 302 5.83 1.76 14.21
N GLU A 303 6.36 2.96 14.47
CA GLU A 303 6.95 3.31 15.76
C GLU A 303 5.96 3.98 16.72
N GLY A 304 4.71 4.01 16.32
CA GLY A 304 3.60 4.54 17.10
C GLY A 304 2.43 4.97 16.24
N ILE A 305 1.39 5.49 16.90
CA ILE A 305 0.23 6.08 16.26
C ILE A 305 0.37 7.60 16.29
N GLY A 306 0.45 8.22 15.11
CA GLY A 306 0.52 9.67 14.95
C GLY A 306 -0.83 10.35 15.07
N LEU A 307 -1.90 9.64 14.70
CA LEU A 307 -3.28 10.11 14.83
C LEU A 307 -4.21 8.94 15.08
N CYS A 308 -4.88 8.95 16.23
CA CYS A 308 -6.03 8.13 16.53
C CYS A 308 -7.28 9.03 16.55
N ARG A 309 -8.23 8.74 15.65
CA ARG A 309 -9.49 9.46 15.50
C ARG A 309 -10.56 8.81 16.38
N THR A 310 -10.91 9.43 17.48
CA THR A 310 -11.87 8.84 18.44
C THR A 310 -13.29 8.76 17.90
N GLU A 311 -13.65 9.55 16.89
CA GLU A 311 -14.94 9.48 16.23
C GLU A 311 -15.21 8.11 15.60
N HIS A 312 -14.21 7.43 15.09
CA HIS A 312 -14.37 6.11 14.49
C HIS A 312 -14.74 5.03 15.50
N MET A 313 -14.40 5.24 16.78
CA MET A 313 -14.80 4.35 17.88
C MET A 313 -16.29 4.48 18.23
N PHE A 314 -16.93 5.57 17.81
CA PHE A 314 -18.31 5.88 18.18
C PHE A 314 -19.37 5.37 17.19
N PHE A 315 -18.96 4.92 16.00
CA PHE A 315 -19.90 4.41 15.00
C PHE A 315 -20.29 2.93 15.20
N GLU A 316 -19.78 2.26 16.18
CA GLU A 316 -20.18 0.90 16.50
C GLU A 316 -21.62 0.87 17.06
N ALA A 317 -22.37 -0.15 16.68
CA ALA A 317 -23.83 -0.23 16.93
C ALA A 317 -24.21 -0.18 18.42
N ASP A 318 -23.34 -0.67 19.30
CA ASP A 318 -23.53 -0.65 20.76
C ASP A 318 -23.24 0.72 21.41
N ARG A 319 -22.58 1.62 20.69
CA ARG A 319 -22.13 2.93 21.19
C ARG A 319 -22.95 4.09 20.67
N ILE A 320 -23.45 3.98 19.43
CA ILE A 320 -24.25 5.03 18.78
C ILE A 320 -25.41 5.52 19.65
N PRO A 321 -26.19 4.69 20.37
CA PRO A 321 -27.27 5.19 21.23
C PRO A 321 -26.79 6.16 22.30
N ALA A 322 -25.69 5.84 22.99
CA ALA A 322 -25.13 6.70 24.03
C ALA A 322 -24.55 8.01 23.48
N ILE A 323 -23.94 7.98 22.29
CA ILE A 323 -23.48 9.18 21.57
C ILE A 323 -24.64 10.09 21.21
N ARG A 324 -25.71 9.52 20.66
CA ARG A 324 -26.93 10.27 20.30
C ARG A 324 -27.59 10.90 21.53
N GLU A 325 -27.65 10.18 22.65
CA GLU A 325 -28.11 10.70 23.93
C GLU A 325 -27.25 11.90 24.39
N MET A 326 -25.94 11.78 24.31
CA MET A 326 -25.01 12.86 24.66
C MET A 326 -25.24 14.12 23.80
N ILE A 327 -25.40 13.95 22.50
CA ILE A 327 -25.58 15.04 21.54
C ILE A 327 -26.93 15.73 21.74
N CYS A 328 -27.99 14.97 21.98
CA CYS A 328 -29.36 15.48 22.14
C CYS A 328 -29.70 15.86 23.60
N ALA A 329 -28.74 15.85 24.51
CA ALA A 329 -28.94 16.28 25.90
C ALA A 329 -29.19 17.79 26.00
N ASP A 330 -30.21 18.19 26.74
CA ASP A 330 -30.53 19.61 26.97
C ASP A 330 -29.79 20.18 28.17
N THR A 331 -29.43 19.32 29.13
CA THR A 331 -28.79 19.73 30.39
C THR A 331 -27.44 19.05 30.56
N LEU A 332 -26.60 19.70 31.38
CA LEU A 332 -25.31 19.14 31.76
C LEU A 332 -25.48 17.73 32.40
N GLU A 333 -26.44 17.59 33.30
CA GLU A 333 -26.72 16.31 34.01
C GLU A 333 -27.06 15.19 33.00
N GLN A 334 -27.92 15.46 32.03
CA GLN A 334 -28.26 14.50 30.96
C GLN A 334 -27.04 14.12 30.15
N ARG A 335 -26.20 15.09 29.79
CA ARG A 335 -24.99 14.86 29.02
C ARG A 335 -23.96 14.04 29.80
N GLU A 336 -23.72 14.38 31.06
CA GLU A 336 -22.83 13.62 31.95
C GLU A 336 -23.30 12.18 32.16
N LYS A 337 -24.61 11.95 32.23
CA LYS A 337 -25.18 10.60 32.31
C LYS A 337 -24.89 9.77 31.05
N ALA A 338 -25.01 10.35 29.88
CA ALA A 338 -24.63 9.70 28.61
C ALA A 338 -23.11 9.46 28.53
N LEU A 339 -22.31 10.45 28.92
CA LEU A 339 -20.84 10.33 28.96
C LEU A 339 -20.37 9.24 29.92
N ALA A 340 -21.05 9.04 31.05
CA ALA A 340 -20.76 7.97 31.99
C ALA A 340 -20.92 6.57 31.38
N LYS A 341 -21.78 6.41 30.35
CA LYS A 341 -21.91 5.16 29.61
C LYS A 341 -20.74 4.98 28.61
N LEU A 342 -20.24 6.06 28.03
CA LEU A 342 -19.19 6.05 27.01
C LEU A 342 -17.78 5.91 27.59
N GLU A 343 -17.53 6.48 28.77
CA GLU A 343 -16.19 6.50 29.38
C GLU A 343 -15.56 5.10 29.51
N PRO A 344 -16.25 4.07 30.08
CA PRO A 344 -15.67 2.73 30.19
C PRO A 344 -15.44 2.06 28.82
N MET A 345 -16.28 2.35 27.83
CA MET A 345 -16.11 1.82 26.47
C MET A 345 -14.82 2.39 25.83
N GLN A 346 -14.66 3.71 25.84
CA GLN A 346 -13.45 4.35 25.33
C GLN A 346 -12.19 3.97 26.11
N GLN A 347 -12.28 3.88 27.43
CA GLN A 347 -11.17 3.41 28.24
C GLN A 347 -10.71 2.02 27.81
N GLY A 348 -11.64 1.09 27.58
CA GLY A 348 -11.34 -0.25 27.08
C GLY A 348 -10.66 -0.25 25.72
N ASP A 349 -11.09 0.61 24.80
CA ASP A 349 -10.47 0.76 23.49
C ASP A 349 -9.02 1.26 23.59
N PHE A 350 -8.79 2.29 24.38
CA PHE A 350 -7.46 2.83 24.59
C PHE A 350 -6.54 1.84 25.29
N GLU A 351 -7.03 1.06 26.27
CA GLU A 351 -6.26 -0.02 26.89
C GLU A 351 -5.83 -1.06 25.83
N ALA A 352 -6.75 -1.50 24.99
CA ALA A 352 -6.47 -2.47 23.95
C ALA A 352 -5.46 -1.93 22.90
N MET A 353 -5.56 -0.65 22.54
CA MET A 353 -4.61 -0.01 21.63
C MET A 353 -3.23 0.14 22.28
N TYR A 354 -3.13 0.53 23.54
CA TYR A 354 -1.84 0.61 24.24
C TYR A 354 -1.18 -0.77 24.38
N ILE A 355 -1.96 -1.82 24.60
CA ILE A 355 -1.45 -3.20 24.62
C ILE A 355 -0.89 -3.57 23.22
N ALA A 356 -1.61 -3.27 22.15
CA ALA A 356 -1.17 -3.54 20.79
C ALA A 356 0.10 -2.74 20.41
N LEU A 357 0.29 -1.56 21.00
CA LEU A 357 1.46 -0.71 20.77
C LEU A 357 2.72 -1.14 21.55
N GLU A 358 2.59 -1.95 22.58
CA GLU A 358 3.74 -2.45 23.36
C GLU A 358 4.69 -1.33 23.83
N GLY A 359 4.14 -0.24 24.35
CA GLY A 359 4.90 0.90 24.85
C GLY A 359 5.23 1.98 23.80
N ARG A 360 4.86 1.77 22.54
CA ARG A 360 5.02 2.80 21.51
C ARG A 360 4.02 3.95 21.73
N PRO A 361 4.38 5.20 21.36
CA PRO A 361 3.53 6.36 21.62
C PRO A 361 2.27 6.38 20.72
N MET A 362 1.19 6.96 21.25
CA MET A 362 -0.04 7.23 20.52
C MET A 362 -0.49 8.66 20.79
N THR A 363 -0.89 9.38 19.74
CA THR A 363 -1.57 10.66 19.84
C THR A 363 -3.07 10.45 19.59
N VAL A 364 -3.86 10.71 20.62
CA VAL A 364 -5.32 10.60 20.61
C VAL A 364 -5.90 11.96 20.27
N ARG A 365 -6.66 12.05 19.21
CA ARG A 365 -7.46 13.25 18.88
C ARG A 365 -8.81 13.15 19.57
N PHE A 366 -9.17 14.20 20.30
CA PHE A 366 -10.51 14.32 20.85
C PHE A 366 -11.56 14.43 19.74
N LEU A 367 -12.81 14.22 20.10
CA LEU A 367 -13.95 14.28 19.19
C LEU A 367 -13.87 15.57 18.32
N ASP A 368 -13.70 15.40 17.02
CA ASP A 368 -13.48 16.50 16.09
C ASP A 368 -14.67 16.75 15.15
N PRO A 369 -15.35 15.75 14.57
CA PRO A 369 -16.43 16.01 13.61
C PRO A 369 -17.61 16.78 14.20
N PRO A 370 -18.35 17.52 13.36
CA PRO A 370 -19.60 18.16 13.78
C PRO A 370 -20.60 17.12 14.31
N LEU A 371 -21.35 17.49 15.33
CA LEU A 371 -22.28 16.55 16.01
C LEU A 371 -23.40 16.04 15.11
N HIS A 372 -23.76 16.77 14.04
CA HIS A 372 -24.81 16.33 13.12
C HIS A 372 -24.44 15.03 12.34
N GLU A 373 -23.16 14.67 12.26
CA GLU A 373 -22.73 13.44 11.60
C GLU A 373 -23.12 12.17 12.37
N PHE A 374 -23.40 12.27 13.67
CA PHE A 374 -23.74 11.15 14.54
C PHE A 374 -25.24 10.98 14.77
N VAL A 375 -26.05 12.00 14.45
CA VAL A 375 -27.50 11.94 14.68
C VAL A 375 -28.21 11.12 13.62
N PRO A 376 -29.34 10.48 13.97
CA PRO A 376 -30.07 9.65 13.04
C PRO A 376 -30.74 10.48 11.94
N THR A 377 -30.79 9.90 10.73
CA THR A 377 -31.50 10.46 9.57
C THR A 377 -32.79 9.71 9.31
N GLU A 378 -32.87 8.44 9.68
CA GLU A 378 -34.03 7.59 9.46
C GLU A 378 -35.09 7.79 10.52
N GLU A 379 -36.38 7.83 10.13
CA GLU A 379 -37.52 8.08 11.02
C GLU A 379 -37.59 7.09 12.19
N ALA A 380 -37.38 5.78 11.89
CA ALA A 380 -37.40 4.75 12.91
C ALA A 380 -36.35 4.94 14.02
N ASP A 381 -35.14 5.36 13.64
CA ASP A 381 -34.06 5.64 14.56
C ASP A 381 -34.35 6.91 15.39
N ILE A 382 -34.97 7.92 14.77
CA ILE A 382 -35.39 9.14 15.49
C ILE A 382 -36.46 8.81 16.53
N GLU A 383 -37.44 7.97 16.18
CA GLU A 383 -38.49 7.51 17.10
C GLU A 383 -37.89 6.72 18.28
N LEU A 384 -36.94 5.83 18.01
CA LEU A 384 -36.23 5.06 19.02
C LEU A 384 -35.48 5.98 19.99
N LEU A 385 -34.71 6.93 19.46
CA LEU A 385 -33.96 7.91 20.25
C LEU A 385 -34.89 8.77 21.11
N ALA A 386 -36.02 9.24 20.55
CA ALA A 386 -37.01 9.99 21.27
C ALA A 386 -37.57 9.21 22.46
N LYS A 387 -37.89 7.92 22.24
CA LYS A 387 -38.37 7.02 23.30
C LYS A 387 -37.32 6.84 24.41
N ASP A 388 -36.08 6.56 24.02
CA ASP A 388 -34.98 6.30 24.97
C ASP A 388 -34.66 7.53 25.83
N MET A 389 -34.80 8.71 25.25
CA MET A 389 -34.55 10.00 25.94
C MET A 389 -35.80 10.57 26.65
N GLY A 390 -36.97 9.97 26.49
CA GLY A 390 -38.22 10.50 27.02
C GLY A 390 -38.65 11.85 26.42
N LYS A 391 -38.30 12.08 25.14
CA LYS A 391 -38.61 13.28 24.36
C LYS A 391 -39.61 12.96 23.26
N SER A 392 -40.27 13.98 22.72
CA SER A 392 -41.09 13.82 21.53
C SER A 392 -40.23 13.73 20.27
N VAL A 393 -40.73 13.06 19.23
CA VAL A 393 -40.06 13.01 17.91
C VAL A 393 -39.83 14.42 17.36
N ALA A 394 -40.74 15.34 17.57
CA ALA A 394 -40.61 16.74 17.12
C ALA A 394 -39.45 17.45 17.81
N GLU A 395 -39.23 17.24 19.11
CA GLU A 395 -38.09 17.79 19.85
C GLU A 395 -36.77 17.26 19.32
N ILE A 396 -36.66 15.94 19.07
CA ILE A 396 -35.45 15.34 18.49
C ILE A 396 -35.17 15.91 17.09
N LYS A 397 -36.20 16.01 16.24
CA LYS A 397 -36.05 16.61 14.89
C LYS A 397 -35.58 18.07 14.95
N ASN A 398 -36.08 18.85 15.89
CA ASN A 398 -35.65 20.22 16.11
C ASN A 398 -34.19 20.32 16.54
N ILE A 399 -33.74 19.41 17.44
CA ILE A 399 -32.33 19.35 17.87
C ILE A 399 -31.47 18.99 16.65
N ILE A 400 -31.81 17.97 15.89
CA ILE A 400 -31.07 17.58 14.68
C ILE A 400 -30.97 18.72 13.68
N ALA A 401 -32.08 19.42 13.42
CA ALA A 401 -32.10 20.58 12.52
C ALA A 401 -31.20 21.72 13.01
N SER A 402 -31.12 21.93 14.33
CA SER A 402 -30.28 22.97 14.93
C SER A 402 -28.78 22.66 14.84
N LEU A 403 -28.41 21.40 14.69
CA LEU A 403 -27.03 20.94 14.59
C LEU A 403 -26.50 20.97 13.15
N HIS A 404 -27.40 21.16 12.16
CA HIS A 404 -26.99 21.17 10.75
C HIS A 404 -26.06 22.33 10.45
N GLU A 405 -24.88 22.02 9.93
CA GLU A 405 -23.85 22.99 9.58
C GLU A 405 -23.84 23.24 8.08
N PHE A 406 -23.88 24.51 7.70
CA PHE A 406 -23.76 24.91 6.30
C PHE A 406 -22.37 24.63 5.74
N ASN A 407 -21.34 24.86 6.57
CA ASN A 407 -19.95 24.49 6.28
C ASN A 407 -19.37 23.69 7.46
N PRO A 408 -19.26 22.36 7.36
CA PRO A 408 -18.75 21.52 8.45
C PRO A 408 -17.36 21.93 8.97
N MET A 409 -16.51 22.48 8.11
CA MET A 409 -15.16 22.91 8.50
C MET A 409 -15.17 24.12 9.45
N MET A 410 -16.17 24.97 9.32
CA MET A 410 -16.34 26.19 10.12
C MET A 410 -17.34 26.02 11.26
N GLY A 411 -18.00 24.88 11.35
CA GLY A 411 -19.06 24.58 12.30
C GLY A 411 -18.61 24.38 13.75
N HIS A 412 -19.55 23.96 14.59
CA HIS A 412 -19.35 23.67 16.01
C HIS A 412 -18.67 22.32 16.21
N ARG A 413 -17.35 22.29 16.09
CA ARG A 413 -16.52 21.10 16.14
C ARG A 413 -15.17 21.35 16.82
N GLY A 414 -14.44 20.29 17.11
CA GLY A 414 -13.06 20.35 17.62
C GLY A 414 -12.94 21.18 18.88
N CYS A 415 -12.03 22.15 18.89
CA CYS A 415 -11.80 23.00 20.06
C CYS A 415 -13.03 23.86 20.44
N ARG A 416 -13.84 24.28 19.47
CA ARG A 416 -15.09 25.02 19.76
C ARG A 416 -16.07 24.16 20.55
N LEU A 417 -16.19 22.86 20.18
CA LEU A 417 -17.01 21.90 20.90
C LEU A 417 -16.50 21.69 22.32
N ALA A 418 -15.18 21.53 22.50
CA ALA A 418 -14.56 21.34 23.79
C ALA A 418 -14.70 22.55 24.73
N VAL A 419 -14.80 23.77 24.18
CA VAL A 419 -15.07 24.98 24.96
C VAL A 419 -16.53 25.03 25.40
N THR A 420 -17.47 24.69 24.51
CA THR A 420 -18.91 24.74 24.80
C THR A 420 -19.36 23.61 25.71
N PHE A 421 -18.82 22.40 25.50
CA PHE A 421 -19.14 21.19 26.26
C PHE A 421 -17.86 20.56 26.82
N PRO A 422 -17.20 21.22 27.81
CA PRO A 422 -15.91 20.78 28.33
C PRO A 422 -15.98 19.40 29.00
N GLU A 423 -17.15 18.94 29.44
CA GLU A 423 -17.38 17.61 29.98
C GLU A 423 -17.05 16.48 28.99
N ILE A 424 -17.22 16.70 27.69
CA ILE A 424 -16.85 15.72 26.65
C ILE A 424 -15.34 15.52 26.65
N ALA A 425 -14.58 16.60 26.57
CA ALA A 425 -13.11 16.56 26.59
C ALA A 425 -12.59 16.00 27.92
N ALA A 426 -13.24 16.35 29.03
CA ALA A 426 -12.90 15.83 30.35
C ALA A 426 -13.11 14.30 30.42
N MET A 427 -14.22 13.78 29.89
CA MET A 427 -14.47 12.35 29.81
C MET A 427 -13.40 11.63 28.99
N GLN A 428 -13.12 12.12 27.79
CA GLN A 428 -12.10 11.51 26.92
C GLN A 428 -10.71 11.53 27.57
N THR A 429 -10.35 12.66 28.22
CA THR A 429 -9.09 12.76 28.97
C THR A 429 -9.02 11.71 30.08
N ARG A 430 -10.08 11.55 30.88
CA ARG A 430 -10.12 10.52 31.93
C ARG A 430 -9.98 9.11 31.35
N ALA A 431 -10.66 8.81 30.25
CA ALA A 431 -10.59 7.51 29.59
C ALA A 431 -9.16 7.18 29.13
N VAL A 432 -8.49 8.12 28.46
CA VAL A 432 -7.11 7.94 28.00
C VAL A 432 -6.13 7.78 29.17
N ILE A 433 -6.21 8.65 30.18
CA ILE A 433 -5.30 8.61 31.33
C ILE A 433 -5.49 7.34 32.14
N LYS A 434 -6.74 6.95 32.43
CA LYS A 434 -7.03 5.69 33.15
C LYS A 434 -6.53 4.48 32.36
N ALA A 435 -6.72 4.46 31.05
CA ALA A 435 -6.22 3.39 30.20
C ALA A 435 -4.68 3.28 30.27
N ALA A 436 -3.97 4.41 30.16
CA ALA A 436 -2.52 4.42 30.28
C ALA A 436 -2.04 3.96 31.68
N LEU A 437 -2.68 4.40 32.74
CA LEU A 437 -2.37 3.97 34.10
C LEU A 437 -2.58 2.47 34.30
N ASN A 438 -3.71 1.94 33.84
CA ASN A 438 -4.03 0.52 33.94
C ASN A 438 -3.03 -0.36 33.16
N VAL A 439 -2.66 0.05 31.95
CA VAL A 439 -1.69 -0.70 31.15
C VAL A 439 -0.28 -0.58 31.75
N ASN A 440 0.14 0.60 32.22
CA ASN A 440 1.41 0.77 32.92
C ASN A 440 1.50 -0.07 34.20
N ALA A 441 0.39 -0.25 34.93
CA ALA A 441 0.35 -1.13 36.11
C ALA A 441 0.61 -2.59 35.72
N LYS A 442 0.09 -3.04 34.58
CA LYS A 442 0.28 -4.40 34.06
C LYS A 442 1.65 -4.59 33.38
N HIS A 443 2.16 -3.55 32.75
CA HIS A 443 3.39 -3.53 31.95
C HIS A 443 4.29 -2.34 32.32
N PRO A 444 4.90 -2.33 33.54
CA PRO A 444 5.66 -1.15 34.03
C PRO A 444 6.84 -0.74 33.16
N ALA A 445 7.40 -1.68 32.42
CA ALA A 445 8.54 -1.43 31.54
C ALA A 445 8.20 -0.56 30.30
N TRP A 446 6.93 -0.48 29.93
CA TRP A 446 6.51 0.27 28.74
C TRP A 446 6.48 1.78 28.94
N GLN A 447 6.23 2.24 30.17
CA GLN A 447 6.26 3.67 30.53
C GLN A 447 5.40 4.54 29.58
N ILE A 448 4.17 4.11 29.33
CA ILE A 448 3.24 4.76 28.41
C ILE A 448 2.96 6.19 28.88
N VAL A 449 3.20 7.16 28.00
CA VAL A 449 2.87 8.57 28.18
C VAL A 449 1.79 8.94 27.16
N PRO A 450 0.57 9.29 27.60
CA PRO A 450 -0.52 9.66 26.73
C PRO A 450 -0.23 10.94 25.95
N GLY A 451 -0.45 10.91 24.63
CA GLY A 451 -0.47 12.10 23.77
C GLY A 451 -1.90 12.50 23.45
N LEU A 452 -2.27 13.75 23.70
CA LEU A 452 -3.61 14.28 23.43
C LEU A 452 -3.54 15.44 22.40
N MET A 453 -4.51 15.47 21.50
CA MET A 453 -4.64 16.48 20.45
C MET A 453 -6.08 17.01 20.41
#